data_107a6a0b8af1295d2844047a1e3c4a02
#
_entry.id   107a6a0b8af1295d2844047a1e3c4a02
#
_cell.length_a   1.000
_cell.length_b   1.000
_cell.length_c   1.000
_cell.angle_alpha   90.00
_cell.angle_beta   90.00
_cell.angle_gamma   90.00
#
_symmetry.space_group_name_H-M   'P 1'
#
loop_
_entity.id
_entity.type
_entity.pdbx_description
1 polymer ?
#
loop_
_entity_poly.entity_id
_entity_poly.type
_entity_poly.pdbx_seq_one_letter_code
_entity_poly.pdbx_strand_id
1 'polypeptide(L)'
;SEIFNLKLSCQRDLEQNTLKLVLHINARAFNVGVAELLMQQFLSLLQDMVEHPDKTIANLDVVNAEQQTRILAFNNEKQDFATDKLIHQLIRQQGDDLSKKIAIRCQHHEYSYAQLNELTARYTQALMDARVKKGDFVGVFARHSSEAVIATLAIMHAGGVYVPLDPEYPAERLQFIVEDCQLKTVFI
;
A
#
# COMPACT_ATOMS: atom_id res chain seq x y z
N SER A 1 -39.39 -24.79 -10.69
CA SER A 1 -38.53 -24.86 -9.48
C SER A 1 -37.60 -23.68 -9.52
N GLU A 2 -37.76 -22.77 -8.59
CA GLU A 2 -36.84 -21.64 -8.42
C GLU A 2 -35.44 -22.20 -8.07
N ILE A 3 -34.49 -21.96 -8.94
CA ILE A 3 -33.09 -22.38 -8.71
C ILE A 3 -32.39 -21.26 -7.92
N PHE A 4 -32.38 -21.37 -6.62
CA PHE A 4 -31.59 -20.46 -5.78
C PHE A 4 -30.14 -20.87 -5.77
N ASN A 5 -29.23 -19.92 -5.94
CA ASN A 5 -27.81 -20.16 -5.72
C ASN A 5 -27.48 -20.30 -4.24
N LEU A 6 -28.25 -19.62 -3.39
CA LEU A 6 -28.12 -19.64 -1.94
C LEU A 6 -29.52 -19.56 -1.32
N LYS A 7 -29.82 -20.47 -0.37
CA LYS A 7 -31.09 -20.47 0.37
C LYS A 7 -30.82 -20.81 1.83
N LEU A 8 -31.24 -19.93 2.73
CA LEU A 8 -31.24 -20.19 4.15
C LEU A 8 -32.64 -20.68 4.58
N SER A 9 -32.68 -21.80 5.26
CA SER A 9 -33.90 -22.34 5.87
C SER A 9 -33.75 -22.35 7.39
N CYS A 10 -34.80 -21.91 8.08
CA CYS A 10 -34.88 -21.87 9.52
C CYS A 10 -36.06 -22.73 9.97
N GLN A 11 -35.79 -23.71 10.85
CA GLN A 11 -36.82 -24.61 11.40
C GLN A 11 -36.75 -24.54 12.92
N ARG A 12 -37.88 -24.31 13.56
CA ARG A 12 -38.01 -24.36 15.02
C ARG A 12 -38.53 -25.73 15.44
N ASP A 13 -37.76 -26.38 16.31
CA ASP A 13 -38.21 -27.57 17.03
C ASP A 13 -38.87 -27.13 18.35
N LEU A 14 -40.18 -27.32 18.43
CA LEU A 14 -40.94 -26.90 19.61
C LEU A 14 -40.77 -27.84 20.79
N GLU A 15 -40.46 -29.13 20.59
CA GLU A 15 -40.24 -30.10 21.65
C GLU A 15 -38.91 -29.89 22.33
N GLN A 16 -37.87 -29.65 21.52
CA GLN A 16 -36.51 -29.42 22.04
C GLN A 16 -36.19 -27.96 22.30
N ASN A 17 -37.10 -27.06 21.94
CA ASN A 17 -36.92 -25.60 21.97
C ASN A 17 -35.60 -25.14 21.29
N THR A 18 -35.27 -25.74 20.15
CA THR A 18 -34.08 -25.45 19.38
C THR A 18 -34.44 -24.83 18.05
N LEU A 19 -33.46 -24.07 17.47
CA LEU A 19 -33.55 -23.47 16.16
C LEU A 19 -32.52 -24.14 15.25
N LYS A 20 -33.00 -24.80 14.18
CA LYS A 20 -32.14 -25.41 13.18
C LYS A 20 -32.03 -24.48 11.97
N LEU A 21 -30.81 -24.07 11.67
CA LEU A 21 -30.45 -23.29 10.47
C LEU A 21 -29.81 -24.20 9.43
N VAL A 22 -30.30 -24.17 8.20
CA VAL A 22 -29.78 -24.96 7.10
C VAL A 22 -29.50 -24.03 5.90
N LEU A 23 -28.24 -23.94 5.51
CA LEU A 23 -27.81 -23.21 4.32
C LEU A 23 -27.71 -24.19 3.12
N HIS A 24 -28.59 -24.02 2.14
CA HIS A 24 -28.52 -24.72 0.88
C HIS A 24 -27.71 -23.91 -0.12
N ILE A 25 -26.74 -24.54 -0.73
CA ILE A 25 -25.88 -23.91 -1.74
C ILE A 25 -25.97 -24.62 -3.08
N ASN A 26 -25.84 -23.87 -4.15
CA ASN A 26 -25.58 -24.44 -5.46
C ASN A 26 -24.07 -24.71 -5.61
N ALA A 27 -23.66 -25.97 -5.62
CA ALA A 27 -22.27 -26.40 -5.71
C ALA A 27 -21.54 -25.95 -7.00
N ARG A 28 -22.28 -25.48 -8.01
CA ARG A 28 -21.69 -24.87 -9.21
C ARG A 28 -21.33 -23.39 -9.01
N ALA A 29 -21.98 -22.71 -8.04
CA ALA A 29 -21.76 -21.30 -7.77
C ALA A 29 -20.85 -21.05 -6.55
N PHE A 30 -20.89 -21.96 -5.55
CA PHE A 30 -20.16 -21.83 -4.31
C PHE A 30 -19.44 -23.14 -3.96
N ASN A 31 -18.21 -23.05 -3.49
CA ASN A 31 -17.53 -24.19 -2.86
C ASN A 31 -17.96 -24.33 -1.38
N VAL A 32 -17.69 -25.50 -0.80
CA VAL A 32 -18.09 -25.82 0.59
C VAL A 32 -17.47 -24.84 1.59
N GLY A 33 -16.20 -24.47 1.42
CA GLY A 33 -15.50 -23.55 2.34
C GLY A 33 -16.14 -22.15 2.37
N VAL A 34 -16.62 -21.67 1.22
CA VAL A 34 -17.36 -20.38 1.18
C VAL A 34 -18.71 -20.50 1.89
N ALA A 35 -19.40 -21.65 1.74
CA ALA A 35 -20.66 -21.89 2.43
C ALA A 35 -20.51 -21.94 3.95
N GLU A 36 -19.47 -22.61 4.42
CA GLU A 36 -19.13 -22.68 5.85
C GLU A 36 -18.80 -21.27 6.39
N LEU A 37 -18.00 -20.50 5.66
CA LEU A 37 -17.69 -19.13 6.03
C LEU A 37 -18.94 -18.25 6.14
N LEU A 38 -19.84 -18.30 5.14
CA LEU A 38 -21.09 -17.56 5.15
C LEU A 38 -21.99 -17.95 6.33
N MET A 39 -22.08 -19.25 6.65
CA MET A 39 -22.85 -19.71 7.80
C MET A 39 -22.23 -19.20 9.11
N GLN A 40 -20.94 -19.24 9.27
CA GLN A 40 -20.26 -18.72 10.46
C GLN A 40 -20.48 -17.22 10.63
N GLN A 41 -20.39 -16.45 9.54
CA GLN A 41 -20.65 -15.00 9.57
C GLN A 41 -22.12 -14.71 9.93
N PHE A 42 -23.04 -15.48 9.39
CA PHE A 42 -24.46 -15.34 9.72
C PHE A 42 -24.73 -15.65 11.19
N LEU A 43 -24.12 -16.71 11.74
CA LEU A 43 -24.25 -17.05 13.16
C LEU A 43 -23.64 -15.97 14.06
N SER A 44 -22.46 -15.43 13.71
CA SER A 44 -21.83 -14.33 14.45
C SER A 44 -22.71 -13.09 14.47
N LEU A 45 -23.32 -12.75 13.33
CA LEU A 45 -24.26 -11.64 13.21
C LEU A 45 -25.48 -11.83 14.12
N LEU A 46 -26.11 -13.02 14.08
CA LEU A 46 -27.27 -13.34 14.92
C LEU A 46 -26.91 -13.29 16.41
N GLN A 47 -25.75 -13.79 16.79
CA GLN A 47 -25.29 -13.76 18.16
C GLN A 47 -25.10 -12.33 18.65
N ASP A 48 -24.41 -11.50 17.86
CA ASP A 48 -24.20 -10.09 18.22
C ASP A 48 -25.52 -9.31 18.32
N MET A 49 -26.49 -9.58 17.45
CA MET A 49 -27.84 -8.99 17.53
C MET A 49 -28.59 -9.38 18.81
N VAL A 50 -28.42 -10.62 19.28
CA VAL A 50 -29.09 -11.10 20.50
C VAL A 50 -28.40 -10.55 21.76
N GLU A 51 -27.07 -10.50 21.74
CA GLU A 51 -26.28 -10.01 22.87
C GLU A 51 -26.34 -8.49 23.03
N HIS A 52 -26.50 -7.77 21.90
CA HIS A 52 -26.51 -6.31 21.85
C HIS A 52 -27.69 -5.74 21.06
N PRO A 53 -28.94 -5.87 21.55
CA PRO A 53 -30.14 -5.48 20.80
C PRO A 53 -30.23 -4.00 20.47
N ASP A 54 -29.48 -3.15 21.17
CA ASP A 54 -29.44 -1.70 20.97
C ASP A 54 -28.42 -1.25 19.92
N LYS A 55 -27.57 -2.17 19.40
CA LYS A 55 -26.64 -1.84 18.32
C LYS A 55 -27.38 -1.52 17.03
N THR A 56 -26.90 -0.51 16.32
CA THR A 56 -27.38 -0.24 14.94
C THR A 56 -26.85 -1.30 13.98
N ILE A 57 -27.56 -1.55 12.89
CA ILE A 57 -27.16 -2.53 11.85
C ILE A 57 -25.73 -2.29 11.36
N ALA A 58 -25.31 -1.03 11.24
CA ALA A 58 -23.97 -0.64 10.78
C ALA A 58 -22.85 -1.05 11.77
N ASN A 59 -23.18 -1.28 13.03
CA ASN A 59 -22.22 -1.59 14.09
C ASN A 59 -22.23 -3.06 14.52
N LEU A 60 -23.02 -3.92 13.82
CA LEU A 60 -23.06 -5.34 14.09
C LEU A 60 -21.76 -6.05 13.64
N ASP A 61 -21.26 -6.96 14.46
CA ASP A 61 -20.06 -7.72 14.18
C ASP A 61 -20.40 -8.97 13.33
N VAL A 62 -19.88 -9.00 12.10
CA VAL A 62 -20.06 -10.10 11.15
C VAL A 62 -18.91 -11.10 11.23
N VAL A 63 -17.75 -10.66 11.72
CA VAL A 63 -16.50 -11.43 11.76
C VAL A 63 -16.24 -11.91 13.17
N ASN A 64 -16.17 -13.23 13.37
CA ASN A 64 -15.82 -13.79 14.67
C ASN A 64 -14.32 -13.67 14.98
N ALA A 65 -13.93 -13.93 16.23
CA ALA A 65 -12.54 -13.83 16.69
C ALA A 65 -11.56 -14.73 15.91
N GLU A 66 -11.99 -15.93 15.50
CA GLU A 66 -11.16 -16.84 14.70
C GLU A 66 -10.90 -16.27 13.29
N GLN A 67 -11.93 -15.76 12.63
CA GLN A 67 -11.83 -15.13 11.33
C GLN A 67 -10.97 -13.87 11.40
N GLN A 68 -11.13 -13.06 12.43
CA GLN A 68 -10.31 -11.88 12.67
C GLN A 68 -8.83 -12.25 12.83
N THR A 69 -8.54 -13.30 13.59
CA THR A 69 -7.19 -13.83 13.77
C THR A 69 -6.60 -14.28 12.44
N ARG A 70 -7.38 -14.97 11.59
CA ARG A 70 -6.92 -15.38 10.25
C ARG A 70 -6.62 -14.18 9.34
N ILE A 71 -7.49 -13.17 9.33
CA ILE A 71 -7.28 -11.95 8.54
C ILE A 71 -6.00 -11.23 8.99
N LEU A 72 -5.82 -11.10 10.32
CA LEU A 72 -4.61 -10.50 10.87
C LEU A 72 -3.35 -11.33 10.59
N ALA A 73 -3.46 -12.66 10.50
CA ALA A 73 -2.34 -13.52 10.18
C ALA A 73 -1.78 -13.27 8.77
N PHE A 74 -2.59 -12.86 7.80
CA PHE A 74 -2.11 -12.44 6.48
C PHE A 74 -1.21 -11.19 6.53
N ASN A 75 -1.37 -10.36 7.54
CA ASN A 75 -0.58 -9.13 7.72
C ASN A 75 0.62 -9.33 8.67
N ASN A 76 0.76 -10.52 9.27
CA ASN A 76 1.74 -10.81 10.31
C ASN A 76 3.06 -11.40 9.78
N GLU A 77 3.34 -11.33 8.49
CA GLU A 77 4.69 -11.57 8.00
C GLU A 77 5.62 -10.47 8.53
N LYS A 78 6.13 -10.67 9.74
CA LYS A 78 7.20 -9.84 10.28
C LYS A 78 8.46 -10.13 9.47
N GLN A 79 8.76 -9.26 8.52
CA GLN A 79 10.08 -9.19 7.92
C GLN A 79 10.94 -8.24 8.78
N ASP A 80 12.11 -8.71 9.16
CA ASP A 80 13.09 -7.85 9.81
C ASP A 80 13.66 -6.89 8.75
N PHE A 81 13.27 -5.64 8.85
CA PHE A 81 13.84 -4.57 8.03
C PHE A 81 14.96 -3.88 8.79
N ALA A 82 15.99 -3.42 8.08
CA ALA A 82 17.01 -2.54 8.63
C ALA A 82 16.36 -1.20 9.00
N THR A 83 15.94 -1.05 10.24
CA THR A 83 15.25 0.16 10.75
C THR A 83 16.22 1.29 11.09
N ASP A 84 17.50 1.02 11.11
CA ASP A 84 18.60 1.95 11.40
C ASP A 84 19.13 2.69 10.17
N LYS A 85 18.69 2.31 8.96
CA LYS A 85 19.17 2.88 7.69
C LYS A 85 18.01 3.46 6.87
N LEU A 86 18.28 4.58 6.21
CA LEU A 86 17.38 5.18 5.25
C LEU A 86 17.51 4.51 3.87
N ILE A 87 16.43 4.52 3.09
CA ILE A 87 16.37 3.81 1.78
C ILE A 87 17.53 4.22 0.85
N HIS A 88 17.85 5.51 0.76
CA HIS A 88 18.94 5.99 -0.09
C HIS A 88 20.33 5.53 0.40
N GLN A 89 20.50 5.31 1.70
CA GLN A 89 21.72 4.74 2.27
C GLN A 89 21.87 3.26 1.90
N LEU A 90 20.75 2.49 1.94
CA LEU A 90 20.73 1.10 1.51
C LEU A 90 21.08 0.97 0.02
N ILE A 91 20.49 1.83 -0.84
CA ILE A 91 20.78 1.84 -2.28
C ILE A 91 22.27 2.17 -2.53
N ARG A 92 22.82 3.15 -1.82
CA ARG A 92 24.22 3.50 -1.93
C ARG A 92 25.13 2.34 -1.53
N GLN A 93 24.82 1.66 -0.43
CA GLN A 93 25.59 0.50 0.03
C GLN A 93 25.60 -0.63 -1.00
N GLN A 94 24.49 -0.87 -1.69
CA GLN A 94 24.44 -1.83 -2.80
C GLN A 94 25.43 -1.48 -3.92
N GLY A 95 25.74 -0.21 -4.10
CA GLY A 95 26.75 0.23 -5.06
C GLY A 95 28.17 -0.23 -4.75
N ASP A 96 28.49 -0.41 -3.49
CA ASP A 96 29.80 -0.92 -3.06
C ASP A 96 29.91 -2.43 -3.38
N ASP A 97 28.83 -3.20 -3.13
CA ASP A 97 28.79 -4.65 -3.32
C ASP A 97 28.55 -5.06 -4.77
N LEU A 98 27.75 -4.29 -5.52
CA LEU A 98 27.23 -4.61 -6.84
C LEU A 98 27.61 -3.58 -7.91
N SER A 99 28.75 -2.92 -7.79
CA SER A 99 29.17 -1.75 -8.56
C SER A 99 28.97 -1.87 -10.08
N LYS A 100 29.21 -3.06 -10.64
CA LYS A 100 29.08 -3.32 -12.09
C LYS A 100 27.70 -3.78 -12.53
N LYS A 101 26.78 -4.11 -11.60
CA LYS A 101 25.43 -4.50 -11.97
C LYS A 101 24.62 -3.28 -12.43
N ILE A 102 23.67 -3.52 -13.32
CA ILE A 102 22.74 -2.50 -13.78
C ILE A 102 21.78 -2.16 -12.66
N ALA A 103 21.73 -0.89 -12.26
CA ALA A 103 20.86 -0.34 -11.26
C ALA A 103 19.60 0.28 -11.87
N ILE A 104 19.75 0.96 -13.01
CA ILE A 104 18.65 1.61 -13.74
C ILE A 104 18.73 1.21 -15.21
N ARG A 105 17.57 0.82 -15.77
CA ARG A 105 17.39 0.64 -17.20
C ARG A 105 16.21 1.50 -17.65
N CYS A 106 16.47 2.46 -18.55
CA CYS A 106 15.45 3.36 -19.07
C CYS A 106 15.67 3.55 -20.57
N GLN A 107 14.69 3.13 -21.38
CA GLN A 107 14.76 3.17 -22.83
C GLN A 107 16.07 2.55 -23.38
N HIS A 108 17.01 3.36 -23.84
CA HIS A 108 18.30 2.93 -24.41
C HIS A 108 19.49 3.19 -23.47
N HIS A 109 19.23 3.68 -22.28
CA HIS A 109 20.28 4.00 -21.30
C HIS A 109 20.26 3.00 -20.13
N GLU A 110 21.44 2.52 -19.78
CA GLU A 110 21.67 1.68 -18.62
C GLU A 110 22.72 2.32 -17.73
N TYR A 111 22.43 2.35 -16.43
CA TYR A 111 23.37 2.85 -15.43
C TYR A 111 23.67 1.74 -14.44
N SER A 112 24.96 1.48 -14.24
CA SER A 112 25.43 0.60 -13.16
C SER A 112 25.22 1.28 -11.79
N TYR A 113 25.28 0.52 -10.71
CA TYR A 113 25.27 1.08 -9.37
C TYR A 113 26.40 2.07 -9.12
N ALA A 114 27.60 1.82 -9.67
CA ALA A 114 28.71 2.78 -9.58
C ALA A 114 28.38 4.12 -10.25
N GLN A 115 27.84 4.08 -11.48
CA GLN A 115 27.44 5.28 -12.19
C GLN A 115 26.29 6.00 -11.50
N LEU A 116 25.31 5.25 -10.96
CA LEU A 116 24.23 5.82 -10.18
C LEU A 116 24.75 6.57 -8.95
N ASN A 117 25.66 5.96 -8.19
CA ASN A 117 26.27 6.59 -7.01
C ASN A 117 27.06 7.86 -7.38
N GLU A 118 27.82 7.83 -8.47
CA GLU A 118 28.58 9.00 -8.95
C GLU A 118 27.64 10.16 -9.34
N LEU A 119 26.62 9.89 -10.17
CA LEU A 119 25.66 10.90 -10.60
C LEU A 119 24.85 11.45 -9.42
N THR A 120 24.40 10.57 -8.54
CA THR A 120 23.68 10.96 -7.32
C THR A 120 24.55 11.88 -6.46
N ALA A 121 25.84 11.56 -6.26
CA ALA A 121 26.74 12.39 -5.47
C ALA A 121 26.93 13.78 -6.10
N ARG A 122 27.09 13.87 -7.42
CA ARG A 122 27.20 15.15 -8.15
C ARG A 122 25.95 16.00 -7.99
N TYR A 123 24.77 15.43 -8.13
CA TYR A 123 23.51 16.13 -7.97
C TYR A 123 23.26 16.54 -6.52
N THR A 124 23.64 15.69 -5.55
CA THR A 124 23.62 16.03 -4.13
C THR A 124 24.48 17.26 -3.85
N GLN A 125 25.72 17.30 -4.38
CA GLN A 125 26.60 18.46 -4.21
C GLN A 125 25.98 19.73 -4.80
N ALA A 126 25.39 19.67 -5.99
CA ALA A 126 24.70 20.82 -6.60
C ALA A 126 23.53 21.34 -5.73
N LEU A 127 22.78 20.45 -5.09
CA LEU A 127 21.72 20.84 -4.14
C LEU A 127 22.30 21.51 -2.88
N MET A 128 23.40 21.00 -2.35
CA MET A 128 24.09 21.61 -1.21
C MET A 128 24.62 23.01 -1.56
N ASP A 129 25.19 23.16 -2.76
CA ASP A 129 25.67 24.46 -3.25
C ASP A 129 24.51 25.45 -3.46
N ALA A 130 23.33 24.95 -3.85
CA ALA A 130 22.06 25.70 -3.90
C ALA A 130 21.46 25.95 -2.51
N ARG A 131 22.15 25.56 -1.42
CA ARG A 131 21.75 25.74 -0.02
C ARG A 131 20.46 25.01 0.38
N VAL A 132 20.15 23.90 -0.26
CA VAL A 132 19.08 23.00 0.19
C VAL A 132 19.45 22.43 1.55
N LYS A 133 18.51 22.52 2.49
CA LYS A 133 18.65 22.04 3.87
C LYS A 133 17.75 20.84 4.12
N LYS A 134 18.02 20.16 5.22
CA LYS A 134 17.16 19.08 5.69
C LYS A 134 15.72 19.55 5.87
N GLY A 135 14.78 18.87 5.21
CA GLY A 135 13.36 19.18 5.24
C GLY A 135 12.90 20.16 4.16
N ASP A 136 13.80 20.77 3.37
CA ASP A 136 13.40 21.63 2.27
C ASP A 136 12.75 20.82 1.16
N PHE A 137 11.65 21.32 0.61
CA PHE A 137 10.98 20.72 -0.54
C PHE A 137 11.75 21.06 -1.82
N VAL A 138 12.02 20.04 -2.63
CA VAL A 138 12.70 20.16 -3.92
C VAL A 138 11.85 19.49 -4.99
N GLY A 139 11.46 20.26 -6.00
CA GLY A 139 10.69 19.76 -7.15
C GLY A 139 11.55 18.96 -8.12
N VAL A 140 10.95 17.96 -8.77
CA VAL A 140 11.52 17.28 -9.93
C VAL A 140 10.49 17.36 -11.05
N PHE A 141 10.76 18.21 -12.03
CA PHE A 141 9.93 18.42 -13.20
C PHE A 141 10.44 17.52 -14.33
N ALA A 142 9.99 16.27 -14.32
CA ALA A 142 10.43 15.27 -15.28
C ALA A 142 9.35 14.21 -15.50
N ARG A 143 9.34 13.62 -16.70
CA ARG A 143 8.62 12.37 -16.94
C ARG A 143 9.35 11.21 -16.28
N HIS A 144 8.77 10.00 -16.37
CA HIS A 144 9.45 8.79 -15.92
C HIS A 144 10.77 8.59 -16.68
N SER A 145 11.88 8.89 -16.02
CA SER A 145 13.22 8.85 -16.60
C SER A 145 14.27 8.41 -15.59
N SER A 146 15.45 8.06 -16.07
CA SER A 146 16.61 7.77 -15.22
C SER A 146 17.03 8.98 -14.40
N GLU A 147 16.94 10.18 -14.99
CA GLU A 147 17.29 11.45 -14.36
C GLU A 147 16.38 11.76 -13.19
N ALA A 148 15.07 11.47 -13.31
CA ALA A 148 14.11 11.61 -12.21
C ALA A 148 14.48 10.73 -11.00
N VAL A 149 14.92 9.49 -11.25
CA VAL A 149 15.38 8.58 -10.18
C VAL A 149 16.65 9.11 -9.52
N ILE A 150 17.62 9.54 -10.32
CA ILE A 150 18.90 10.10 -9.83
C ILE A 150 18.65 11.36 -9.00
N ALA A 151 17.80 12.28 -9.50
CA ALA A 151 17.42 13.49 -8.78
C ALA A 151 16.73 13.19 -7.47
N THR A 152 15.80 12.24 -7.45
CA THR A 152 15.10 11.81 -6.23
C THR A 152 16.08 11.30 -5.17
N LEU A 153 17.03 10.44 -5.56
CA LEU A 153 18.06 9.93 -4.65
C LEU A 153 18.98 11.07 -4.16
N ALA A 154 19.36 11.99 -5.03
CA ALA A 154 20.18 13.14 -4.67
C ALA A 154 19.47 14.06 -3.65
N ILE A 155 18.19 14.30 -3.81
CA ILE A 155 17.37 15.07 -2.88
C ILE A 155 17.36 14.39 -1.51
N MET A 156 17.13 13.08 -1.47
CA MET A 156 17.15 12.30 -0.22
C MET A 156 18.52 12.34 0.46
N HIS A 157 19.62 12.28 -0.31
CA HIS A 157 20.99 12.40 0.22
C HIS A 157 21.30 13.82 0.76
N ALA A 158 20.75 14.86 0.14
CA ALA A 158 20.86 16.22 0.65
C ALA A 158 19.96 16.48 1.89
N GLY A 159 19.11 15.51 2.25
CA GLY A 159 18.14 15.64 3.34
C GLY A 159 16.87 16.39 2.96
N GLY A 160 16.67 16.69 1.67
CA GLY A 160 15.48 17.34 1.14
C GLY A 160 14.29 16.39 1.02
N VAL A 161 13.14 16.96 0.74
CA VAL A 161 11.88 16.27 0.48
C VAL A 161 11.56 16.34 -1.01
N TYR A 162 11.45 15.21 -1.66
CA TYR A 162 11.12 15.10 -3.07
C TYR A 162 9.66 15.48 -3.35
N VAL A 163 9.43 16.36 -4.33
CA VAL A 163 8.10 16.74 -4.83
C VAL A 163 8.02 16.46 -6.33
N PRO A 164 7.19 15.51 -6.77
CA PRO A 164 7.03 15.22 -8.20
C PRO A 164 6.23 16.32 -8.89
N LEU A 165 6.74 16.79 -10.03
CA LEU A 165 6.09 17.74 -10.92
C LEU A 165 5.98 17.08 -12.31
N ASP A 166 4.83 16.51 -12.62
CA ASP A 166 4.61 15.87 -13.90
C ASP A 166 4.41 16.95 -15.00
N PRO A 167 5.21 16.93 -16.07
CA PRO A 167 5.04 17.87 -17.20
C PRO A 167 3.66 17.78 -17.89
N GLU A 168 2.92 16.70 -17.70
CA GLU A 168 1.58 16.53 -18.27
C GLU A 168 0.47 17.16 -17.40
N TYR A 169 0.81 17.65 -16.21
CA TYR A 169 -0.17 18.35 -15.39
C TYR A 169 -0.53 19.73 -15.99
N PRO A 170 -1.80 20.16 -15.86
CA PRO A 170 -2.20 21.52 -16.19
C PRO A 170 -1.36 22.55 -15.43
N ALA A 171 -1.06 23.68 -16.08
CA ALA A 171 -0.24 24.74 -15.50
C ALA A 171 -0.75 25.22 -14.13
N GLU A 172 -2.08 25.36 -13.97
CA GLU A 172 -2.72 25.73 -12.69
C GLU A 172 -2.40 24.74 -11.57
N ARG A 173 -2.37 23.43 -11.87
CA ARG A 173 -2.02 22.39 -10.89
C ARG A 173 -0.55 22.45 -10.52
N LEU A 174 0.34 22.66 -11.48
CA LEU A 174 1.77 22.83 -11.22
C LEU A 174 2.04 24.05 -10.36
N GLN A 175 1.39 25.18 -10.70
CA GLN A 175 1.49 26.39 -9.91
C GLN A 175 1.01 26.18 -8.46
N PHE A 176 -0.14 25.54 -8.29
CA PHE A 176 -0.65 25.21 -6.95
C PHE A 176 0.37 24.38 -6.14
N ILE A 177 0.97 23.32 -6.73
CA ILE A 177 1.96 22.48 -6.04
C ILE A 177 3.20 23.30 -5.65
N VAL A 178 3.69 24.16 -6.58
CA VAL A 178 4.87 25.02 -6.34
C VAL A 178 4.62 25.99 -5.19
N GLU A 179 3.44 26.61 -5.15
CA GLU A 179 3.05 27.56 -4.11
C GLU A 179 2.81 26.86 -2.77
N ASP A 180 2.04 25.78 -2.75
CA ASP A 180 1.70 25.01 -1.54
C ASP A 180 2.95 24.43 -0.86
N CYS A 181 3.85 23.84 -1.65
CA CYS A 181 5.14 23.33 -1.15
C CYS A 181 6.21 24.41 -0.96
N GLN A 182 5.96 25.67 -1.34
CA GLN A 182 6.93 26.76 -1.30
C GLN A 182 8.27 26.40 -1.95
N LEU A 183 8.19 25.76 -3.13
CA LEU A 183 9.37 25.26 -3.82
C LEU A 183 10.33 26.39 -4.20
N LYS A 184 11.59 26.27 -3.78
CA LYS A 184 12.68 27.23 -4.11
C LYS A 184 13.66 26.64 -5.14
N THR A 185 13.68 25.31 -5.25
CA THR A 185 14.61 24.57 -6.11
C THR A 185 13.84 23.51 -6.88
N VAL A 186 14.09 23.43 -8.17
CA VAL A 186 13.47 22.44 -9.07
C VAL A 186 14.55 21.87 -10.00
N PHE A 187 14.61 20.55 -10.09
CA PHE A 187 15.29 19.86 -11.18
C PHE A 187 14.41 19.85 -12.42
N ILE A 188 15.01 20.13 -13.58
CA ILE A 188 14.36 20.16 -14.90
C ILE A 188 15.10 19.21 -15.84
#